data_b6d328c524b83f2951ce0c4faf455eed
#
_entry.id   b6d328c524b83f2951ce0c4faf455eed
#
_cell.length_a   1.000
_cell.length_b   1.000
_cell.length_c   1.000
_cell.angle_alpha   90.00
_cell.angle_beta   90.00
_cell.angle_gamma   90.00
#
_symmetry.space_group_name_H-M   'P 1'
#
loop_
_entity.id
_entity.type
_entity.pdbx_description
1 polymer ?
#
loop_
_entity_poly.entity_id
_entity_poly.type
_entity_poly.pdbx_seq_one_letter_code
_entity_poly.pdbx_strand_id
1 'polypeptide(L)'
;MTLQYFAHETAVIDDNCIIGENTKIWHFSHIMSSCTMGERCNIGQNVVISPHVILGKNVKIQNNVSVYTGVTCDDDVFLGPSCVFTNVTNPRSGVNRRGEYAKTHVGKGATIGANATIVC
;
A
#
# COMPACT_ATOMS: atom_id res chain seq x y z
N MET A 1 -15.04 -15.19 -15.18
CA MET A 1 -15.20 -13.91 -14.49
C MET A 1 -14.25 -12.89 -15.09
N THR A 2 -14.75 -11.71 -15.37
CA THR A 2 -13.96 -10.64 -15.95
C THR A 2 -13.25 -9.86 -14.84
N LEU A 3 -11.96 -9.60 -15.02
CA LEU A 3 -11.26 -8.70 -14.12
C LEU A 3 -11.85 -7.29 -14.25
N GLN A 4 -12.13 -6.67 -13.13
CA GLN A 4 -12.73 -5.33 -13.09
C GLN A 4 -11.74 -4.26 -12.71
N TYR A 5 -10.50 -4.60 -12.56
CA TYR A 5 -9.43 -3.66 -12.35
C TYR A 5 -8.38 -3.77 -13.45
N PHE A 6 -7.58 -2.72 -13.61
CA PHE A 6 -6.47 -2.72 -14.54
C PHE A 6 -5.15 -2.90 -13.81
N ALA A 7 -4.32 -3.80 -14.28
CA ALA A 7 -2.94 -3.90 -13.85
C ALA A 7 -2.04 -3.87 -15.08
N HIS A 8 -1.07 -2.96 -15.10
CA HIS A 8 -0.10 -2.92 -16.18
C HIS A 8 0.66 -4.25 -16.24
N GLU A 9 1.09 -4.66 -17.42
CA GLU A 9 1.73 -5.97 -17.62
C GLU A 9 3.00 -6.16 -16.79
N THR A 10 3.66 -5.08 -16.39
CA THR A 10 4.85 -5.14 -15.53
C THR A 10 4.52 -5.21 -14.05
N ALA A 11 3.27 -5.03 -13.66
CA ALA A 11 2.86 -5.14 -12.27
C ALA A 11 2.77 -6.61 -11.87
N VAL A 12 3.14 -6.89 -10.62
CA VAL A 12 3.04 -8.23 -10.05
C VAL A 12 2.00 -8.23 -8.94
N ILE A 13 1.03 -9.11 -9.04
CA ILE A 13 0.00 -9.25 -8.02
C ILE A 13 0.05 -10.68 -7.50
N ASP A 14 0.41 -10.84 -6.23
CA ASP A 14 0.50 -12.14 -5.60
C ASP A 14 -0.89 -12.69 -5.26
N ASP A 15 -0.93 -13.92 -4.78
CA ASP A 15 -2.16 -14.64 -4.53
C ASP A 15 -3.01 -14.04 -3.41
N ASN A 16 -4.30 -14.34 -3.44
CA ASN A 16 -5.26 -14.03 -2.38
C ASN A 16 -5.50 -12.54 -2.16
N CYS A 17 -5.24 -11.72 -3.17
CA CYS A 17 -5.57 -10.30 -3.12
C CYS A 17 -7.03 -10.09 -3.55
N ILE A 18 -7.70 -9.15 -2.88
CA ILE A 18 -9.03 -8.68 -3.26
C ILE A 18 -8.87 -7.24 -3.73
N ILE A 19 -9.14 -6.99 -5.01
CA ILE A 19 -8.93 -5.68 -5.63
C ILE A 19 -10.25 -5.21 -6.19
N GLY A 20 -10.72 -4.07 -5.72
CA GLY A 20 -12.00 -3.50 -6.12
C GLY A 20 -12.01 -3.03 -7.57
N GLU A 21 -13.22 -2.90 -8.13
CA GLU A 21 -13.39 -2.49 -9.52
C GLU A 21 -12.88 -1.08 -9.78
N ASN A 22 -12.47 -0.84 -11.01
CA ASN A 22 -11.92 0.45 -11.46
C ASN A 22 -10.64 0.88 -10.75
N THR A 23 -9.98 -0.02 -10.03
CA THR A 23 -8.65 0.21 -9.50
C THR A 23 -7.63 0.08 -10.62
N LYS A 24 -6.60 0.90 -10.59
CA LYS A 24 -5.51 0.90 -11.58
C LYS A 24 -4.19 0.71 -10.87
N ILE A 25 -3.41 -0.24 -11.36
CA ILE A 25 -2.09 -0.56 -10.82
C ILE A 25 -1.08 -0.39 -11.94
N TRP A 26 -0.13 0.51 -11.75
CA TRP A 26 0.76 0.93 -12.81
C TRP A 26 2.09 0.17 -12.82
N HIS A 27 3.04 0.66 -13.58
CA HIS A 27 4.29 -0.02 -13.93
C HIS A 27 5.11 -0.41 -12.72
N PHE A 28 5.61 -1.63 -12.73
CA PHE A 28 6.59 -2.16 -11.77
C PHE A 28 6.12 -2.15 -10.31
N SER A 29 4.84 -2.04 -10.08
CA SER A 29 4.30 -2.14 -8.74
C SER A 29 4.08 -3.60 -8.35
N HIS A 30 4.26 -3.89 -7.06
CA HIS A 30 4.11 -5.23 -6.52
C HIS A 30 3.09 -5.21 -5.39
N ILE A 31 1.97 -5.88 -5.62
CA ILE A 31 0.94 -6.09 -4.61
C ILE A 31 1.17 -7.47 -4.03
N MET A 32 1.65 -7.51 -2.80
CA MET A 32 1.98 -8.78 -2.16
C MET A 32 0.73 -9.48 -1.64
N SER A 33 0.91 -10.70 -1.17
CA SER A 33 -0.22 -11.59 -0.89
C SER A 33 -1.21 -11.08 0.16
N SER A 34 -2.46 -11.46 0.00
CA SER A 34 -3.52 -11.24 0.97
C SER A 34 -3.84 -9.77 1.24
N CYS A 35 -3.52 -8.88 0.30
CA CYS A 35 -3.92 -7.49 0.37
C CYS A 35 -5.38 -7.33 0.00
N THR A 36 -6.04 -6.33 0.60
CA THR A 36 -7.40 -5.96 0.26
C THR A 36 -7.41 -4.49 -0.11
N MET A 37 -7.94 -4.15 -1.26
CA MET A 37 -8.15 -2.76 -1.62
C MET A 37 -9.53 -2.57 -2.23
N GLY A 38 -10.14 -1.43 -1.90
CA GLY A 38 -11.47 -1.09 -2.38
C GLY A 38 -11.46 -0.67 -3.85
N GLU A 39 -12.58 -0.15 -4.29
CA GLU A 39 -12.75 0.30 -5.67
C GLU A 39 -12.08 1.64 -5.92
N ARG A 40 -11.80 1.94 -7.17
CA ARG A 40 -11.28 3.22 -7.66
C ARG A 40 -9.95 3.66 -7.01
N CYS A 41 -9.14 2.71 -6.56
CA CYS A 41 -7.80 3.02 -6.11
C CYS A 41 -6.88 3.28 -7.31
N ASN A 42 -5.87 4.10 -7.11
CA ASN A 42 -4.84 4.32 -8.12
C ASN A 42 -3.47 4.11 -7.50
N ILE A 43 -2.83 3.05 -7.91
CA ILE A 43 -1.52 2.65 -7.40
C ILE A 43 -0.48 3.04 -8.45
N GLY A 44 0.34 4.02 -8.13
CA GLY A 44 1.32 4.56 -9.05
C GLY A 44 2.44 3.58 -9.41
N GLN A 45 3.53 4.10 -9.96
CA GLN A 45 4.64 3.27 -10.41
C GLN A 45 5.60 2.98 -9.26
N ASN A 46 6.18 1.78 -9.31
CA ASN A 46 7.19 1.35 -8.34
C ASN A 46 6.70 1.45 -6.89
N VAL A 47 5.48 0.97 -6.68
CA VAL A 47 4.84 0.93 -5.36
C VAL A 47 4.89 -0.51 -4.85
N VAL A 48 5.21 -0.68 -3.59
CA VAL A 48 5.16 -1.98 -2.92
C VAL A 48 4.04 -1.93 -1.88
N ILE A 49 3.10 -2.85 -1.99
CA ILE A 49 2.07 -3.07 -0.98
C ILE A 49 2.37 -4.41 -0.31
N SER A 50 2.84 -4.36 0.93
CA SER A 50 3.26 -5.55 1.66
C SER A 50 2.06 -6.43 2.05
N PRO A 51 2.29 -7.69 2.45
CA PRO A 51 1.19 -8.60 2.74
C PRO A 51 0.22 -8.06 3.80
N HIS A 52 -1.05 -8.39 3.64
CA HIS A 52 -2.13 -8.08 4.58
C HIS A 52 -2.46 -6.59 4.74
N VAL A 53 -1.94 -5.74 3.88
CA VAL A 53 -2.32 -4.31 3.89
C VAL A 53 -3.78 -4.17 3.44
N ILE A 54 -4.50 -3.24 4.07
CA ILE A 54 -5.88 -2.95 3.76
C ILE A 54 -5.99 -1.49 3.31
N LEU A 55 -6.50 -1.29 2.11
CA LEU A 55 -6.79 0.03 1.55
C LEU A 55 -8.29 0.14 1.31
N GLY A 56 -8.87 1.24 1.72
CA GLY A 56 -10.27 1.55 1.45
C GLY A 56 -10.51 1.92 -0.01
N LYS A 57 -11.61 2.62 -0.27
CA LYS A 57 -11.99 3.07 -1.60
C LYS A 57 -11.28 4.35 -1.96
N ASN A 58 -11.01 4.54 -3.26
CA ASN A 58 -10.45 5.78 -3.79
C ASN A 58 -9.15 6.20 -3.09
N VAL A 59 -8.32 5.25 -2.72
CA VAL A 59 -7.00 5.52 -2.17
C VAL A 59 -6.04 5.75 -3.34
N LYS A 60 -5.29 6.84 -3.26
CA LYS A 60 -4.31 7.18 -4.29
C LYS A 60 -2.91 7.12 -3.69
N ILE A 61 -2.09 6.25 -4.25
CA ILE A 61 -0.71 6.09 -3.84
C ILE A 61 0.17 6.51 -5.01
N GLN A 62 0.98 7.52 -4.78
CA GLN A 62 1.86 8.05 -5.80
C GLN A 62 3.11 7.18 -5.97
N ASN A 63 4.01 7.57 -6.87
CA ASN A 63 5.16 6.75 -7.21
C ASN A 63 6.15 6.56 -6.04
N ASN A 64 6.83 5.45 -6.05
CA ASN A 64 7.95 5.16 -5.14
C ASN A 64 7.55 5.12 -3.66
N VAL A 65 6.40 4.54 -3.36
CA VAL A 65 5.92 4.38 -2.00
C VAL A 65 5.88 2.91 -1.64
N SER A 66 6.37 2.57 -0.46
CA SER A 66 6.20 1.24 0.12
C SER A 66 5.23 1.33 1.29
N VAL A 67 4.15 0.57 1.22
CA VAL A 67 3.15 0.47 2.29
C VAL A 67 3.35 -0.88 2.97
N TYR A 68 3.87 -0.85 4.18
CA TYR A 68 4.30 -2.05 4.88
C TYR A 68 3.17 -2.75 5.62
N THR A 69 3.38 -4.02 5.91
CA THR A 69 2.46 -4.82 6.73
C THR A 69 2.20 -4.09 8.05
N GLY A 70 0.93 -3.98 8.41
CA GLY A 70 0.49 -3.24 9.58
C GLY A 70 -0.13 -1.88 9.27
N VAL A 71 0.02 -1.39 8.03
CA VAL A 71 -0.60 -0.14 7.60
C VAL A 71 -2.01 -0.42 7.09
N THR A 72 -2.96 0.40 7.53
CA THR A 72 -4.33 0.41 7.03
C THR A 72 -4.68 1.84 6.62
N CYS A 73 -5.23 2.00 5.43
CA CYS A 73 -5.69 3.29 4.94
C CYS A 73 -7.20 3.24 4.75
N ASP A 74 -7.91 4.22 5.31
CA ASP A 74 -9.33 4.39 5.08
C ASP A 74 -9.62 4.98 3.69
N ASP A 75 -10.89 5.22 3.39
CA ASP A 75 -11.29 5.79 2.11
C ASP A 75 -10.68 7.17 1.87
N ASP A 76 -10.46 7.48 0.61
CA ASP A 76 -10.04 8.82 0.16
C ASP A 76 -8.69 9.28 0.70
N VAL A 77 -7.82 8.35 1.09
CA VAL A 77 -6.46 8.65 1.51
C VAL A 77 -5.57 8.92 0.30
N PHE A 78 -4.73 9.93 0.39
CA PHE A 78 -3.72 10.25 -0.61
C PHE A 78 -2.33 10.10 -0.01
N LEU A 79 -1.51 9.25 -0.61
CA LEU A 79 -0.11 9.08 -0.22
C LEU A 79 0.79 9.72 -1.28
N GLY A 80 1.46 10.81 -0.90
CA GLY A 80 2.33 11.56 -1.80
C GLY A 80 3.55 10.77 -2.24
N PRO A 81 4.18 11.17 -3.36
CA PRO A 81 5.33 10.43 -3.90
C PRO A 81 6.47 10.37 -2.90
N SER A 82 7.08 9.22 -2.82
CA SER A 82 8.23 8.96 -1.95
C SER A 82 7.97 9.18 -0.46
N CYS A 83 6.71 9.19 -0.01
CA CYS A 83 6.46 9.17 1.42
C CYS A 83 6.85 7.79 1.98
N VAL A 84 7.21 7.76 3.25
CA VAL A 84 7.82 6.59 3.88
C VAL A 84 7.03 6.18 5.11
N PHE A 85 6.70 4.89 5.19
CA PHE A 85 6.17 4.28 6.39
C PHE A 85 7.26 3.46 7.08
N THR A 86 7.15 3.30 8.38
CA THR A 86 7.93 2.33 9.14
C THR A 86 6.98 1.40 9.88
N ASN A 87 7.44 0.21 10.25
CA ASN A 87 6.62 -0.70 11.06
C ASN A 87 7.38 -1.34 12.21
N VAL A 88 8.61 -0.88 12.43
CA VAL A 88 9.44 -1.29 13.57
C VAL A 88 10.03 -0.03 14.19
N THR A 89 9.82 0.16 15.50
CA THR A 89 10.27 1.37 16.19
C THR A 89 11.78 1.43 16.40
N ASN A 90 12.44 0.29 16.44
CA ASN A 90 13.89 0.24 16.68
C ASN A 90 14.52 -0.86 15.83
N PRO A 91 14.60 -0.66 14.50
CA PRO A 91 15.13 -1.70 13.62
C PRO A 91 16.63 -1.92 13.83
N ARG A 92 17.04 -3.19 13.81
CA ARG A 92 18.44 -3.61 13.89
C ARG A 92 18.60 -4.87 13.04
N SER A 93 19.60 -4.87 12.16
CA SER A 93 19.81 -6.01 11.27
C SER A 93 20.08 -7.31 12.02
N GLY A 94 20.79 -7.23 13.14
CA GLY A 94 21.14 -8.41 13.94
C GLY A 94 20.01 -8.94 14.82
N VAL A 95 18.86 -8.32 14.82
CA VAL A 95 17.73 -8.69 15.67
C VAL A 95 16.49 -8.86 14.80
N ASN A 96 15.86 -10.04 14.86
CA ASN A 96 14.61 -10.28 14.14
C ASN A 96 13.44 -9.64 14.91
N ARG A 97 12.80 -8.67 14.28
CA ARG A 97 11.64 -7.97 14.85
C ARG A 97 10.35 -8.22 14.09
N ARG A 98 10.29 -9.26 13.29
CA ARG A 98 9.09 -9.54 12.46
C ARG A 98 7.82 -9.75 13.28
N GLY A 99 7.93 -10.20 14.51
CA GLY A 99 6.78 -10.32 15.41
C GLY A 99 6.41 -9.04 16.14
N GLU A 100 7.14 -7.94 15.89
CA GLU A 100 7.01 -6.68 16.61
C GLU A 100 6.56 -5.53 15.71
N TYR A 101 5.91 -5.84 14.58
CA TYR A 101 5.43 -4.78 13.68
C TYR A 101 4.38 -3.93 14.39
N ALA A 102 4.65 -2.64 14.46
CA ALA A 102 3.67 -1.67 14.96
C ALA A 102 2.71 -1.27 13.84
N LYS A 103 1.45 -1.12 14.18
CA LYS A 103 0.40 -0.78 13.23
C LYS A 103 0.32 0.72 13.02
N THR A 104 -0.09 1.12 11.82
CA THR A 104 -0.38 2.51 11.49
C THR A 104 -1.74 2.57 10.79
N HIS A 105 -2.61 3.43 11.27
CA HIS A 105 -3.91 3.65 10.67
C HIS A 105 -3.97 5.07 10.10
N VAL A 106 -4.22 5.17 8.81
CA VAL A 106 -4.38 6.46 8.13
C VAL A 106 -5.87 6.71 7.94
N GLY A 107 -6.37 7.75 8.60
CA GLY A 107 -7.81 8.03 8.64
C GLY A 107 -8.34 8.59 7.32
N LYS A 108 -9.67 8.51 7.18
CA LYS A 108 -10.39 8.91 5.97
C LYS A 108 -10.04 10.32 5.54
N GLY A 109 -9.74 10.47 4.26
CA GLY A 109 -9.46 11.77 3.66
C GLY A 109 -8.09 12.35 3.98
N ALA A 110 -7.25 11.63 4.71
CA ALA A 110 -5.91 12.12 5.05
C ALA A 110 -5.03 12.23 3.82
N THR A 111 -4.20 13.24 3.79
CA THR A 111 -3.17 13.44 2.75
C THR A 111 -1.80 13.42 3.40
N ILE A 112 -0.94 12.55 2.92
CA ILE A 112 0.46 12.50 3.33
C ILE A 112 1.29 13.16 2.25
N GLY A 113 2.05 14.20 2.61
CA GLY A 113 2.84 14.95 1.64
C GLY A 113 4.02 14.16 1.08
N ALA A 114 4.55 14.64 -0.05
CA ALA A 114 5.74 14.03 -0.66
C ALA A 114 6.91 14.03 0.32
N ASN A 115 7.67 12.94 0.32
CA ASN A 115 8.86 12.73 1.17
C ASN A 115 8.57 12.74 2.68
N ALA A 116 7.31 12.77 3.10
CA ALA A 116 7.00 12.69 4.53
C ALA A 116 7.34 11.30 5.07
N THR A 117 7.77 11.25 6.32
CA THR A 117 8.02 9.98 7.01
C THR A 117 7.00 9.79 8.11
N ILE A 118 6.31 8.66 8.07
CA ILE A 118 5.31 8.27 9.07
C ILE A 118 5.93 7.19 9.94
N VAL A 119 6.28 7.57 11.15
CA VAL A 119 6.82 6.61 12.12
C VAL A 119 5.65 5.89 12.79
N CYS A 120 5.77 4.59 12.86
CA CYS A 120 4.73 3.73 13.44
C CYS A 120 4.52 3.95 14.93
#